data_908095de839b493430dcecd49a7255b4
#
_entry.id   908095de839b493430dcecd49a7255b4
#
_cell.length_a   1.000
_cell.length_b   1.000
_cell.length_c   1.000
_cell.angle_alpha   90.00
_cell.angle_beta   90.00
_cell.angle_gamma   90.00
#
_symmetry.space_group_name_H-M   'P 1'
#
loop_
_entity.id
_entity.type
_entity.pdbx_description
1 polymer ?
#
loop_
_entity_poly.entity_id
_entity_poly.type
_entity_poly.pdbx_seq_one_letter_code
_entity_poly.pdbx_strand_id
1 'polypeptide(L)'
;MLNAVGYIDLCIPRGGKKLINFVRDTAKVPVIETGAGVVHCYFDKDGDLEMGKRIITNAKCRRVSVCNALDCLLIHESRLNDLPTLCEGLAEKQTKIHADAKAYEALQGHYPDTLLYKAEESEAKMKEADANVKSIWNTEWLSMQMGIKTVTS
;
A
#
# COMPACT_ATOMS: atom_id res chain seq x y z
N MET A 1 28.67 -7.87 -15.84
CA MET A 1 27.39 -7.91 -16.59
C MET A 1 26.87 -6.51 -16.92
N LEU A 2 26.70 -5.59 -15.98
CA LEU A 2 26.10 -4.27 -16.24
C LEU A 2 26.88 -3.39 -17.24
N ASN A 3 28.16 -3.64 -17.43
CA ASN A 3 29.04 -2.89 -18.35
C ASN A 3 29.39 -3.68 -19.63
N ALA A 4 28.76 -4.81 -19.89
CA ALA A 4 29.10 -5.70 -21.01
C ALA A 4 28.39 -5.25 -22.32
N VAL A 5 28.62 -4.00 -22.72
CA VAL A 5 28.09 -3.42 -23.96
C VAL A 5 28.65 -4.21 -25.16
N GLY A 6 27.78 -4.57 -26.09
CA GLY A 6 28.10 -5.41 -27.24
C GLY A 6 28.04 -6.93 -26.99
N TYR A 7 27.87 -7.35 -25.73
CA TYR A 7 27.67 -8.75 -25.34
C TYR A 7 26.29 -8.99 -24.71
N ILE A 8 25.68 -7.94 -24.16
CA ILE A 8 24.35 -7.98 -23.55
C ILE A 8 23.53 -6.85 -24.17
N ASP A 9 22.41 -7.21 -24.77
CA ASP A 9 21.51 -6.26 -25.43
C ASP A 9 20.54 -5.60 -24.44
N LEU A 10 20.14 -6.32 -23.37
CA LEU A 10 19.14 -5.87 -22.42
C LEU A 10 19.34 -6.50 -21.04
N CYS A 11 19.16 -5.72 -19.99
CA CYS A 11 19.10 -6.18 -18.60
C CYS A 11 17.72 -5.95 -18.02
N ILE A 12 17.12 -6.99 -17.44
CA ILE A 12 15.85 -6.92 -16.72
C ILE A 12 16.11 -7.29 -15.25
N PRO A 13 16.36 -6.33 -14.37
CA PRO A 13 16.66 -6.63 -12.97
C PRO A 13 15.43 -7.16 -12.23
N ARG A 14 15.66 -8.13 -11.35
CA ARG A 14 14.66 -8.66 -10.43
C ARG A 14 15.21 -8.64 -9.01
N GLY A 15 14.44 -8.12 -8.05
CA GLY A 15 14.84 -8.03 -6.65
C GLY A 15 14.23 -6.84 -5.93
N GLY A 16 14.76 -6.51 -4.77
CA GLY A 16 14.30 -5.37 -3.99
C GLY A 16 14.71 -4.03 -4.61
N LYS A 17 14.01 -2.96 -4.21
CA LYS A 17 14.18 -1.58 -4.72
C LYS A 17 15.64 -1.11 -4.78
N LYS A 18 16.45 -1.45 -3.76
CA LYS A 18 17.89 -1.09 -3.75
C LYS A 18 18.67 -1.68 -4.92
N LEU A 19 18.43 -2.97 -5.24
CA LEU A 19 19.07 -3.64 -6.36
C LEU A 19 18.61 -3.04 -7.69
N ILE A 20 17.31 -2.83 -7.85
CA ILE A 20 16.74 -2.27 -9.08
C ILE A 20 17.31 -0.87 -9.34
N ASN A 21 17.30 0.01 -8.33
CA ASN A 21 17.89 1.34 -8.44
C ASN A 21 19.38 1.29 -8.77
N PHE A 22 20.15 0.42 -8.10
CA PHE A 22 21.58 0.24 -8.38
C PHE A 22 21.82 -0.17 -9.84
N VAL A 23 21.05 -1.12 -10.36
CA VAL A 23 21.17 -1.55 -11.76
C VAL A 23 20.82 -0.43 -12.71
N ARG A 24 19.69 0.26 -12.50
CA ARG A 24 19.27 1.40 -13.32
C ARG A 24 20.33 2.50 -13.38
N ASP A 25 20.92 2.84 -12.23
CA ASP A 25 21.82 3.99 -12.11
C ASP A 25 23.26 3.64 -12.56
N THR A 26 23.61 2.34 -12.62
CA THR A 26 25.00 1.89 -12.89
C THR A 26 25.18 1.20 -14.23
N ALA A 27 24.12 0.62 -14.80
CA ALA A 27 24.23 -0.15 -16.03
C ALA A 27 24.57 0.74 -17.24
N LYS A 28 25.49 0.26 -18.08
CA LYS A 28 25.78 0.85 -19.40
C LYS A 28 25.04 0.14 -20.54
N VAL A 29 24.46 -1.03 -20.25
CA VAL A 29 23.54 -1.72 -21.16
C VAL A 29 22.13 -1.22 -20.95
N PRO A 30 21.23 -1.27 -21.94
CA PRO A 30 19.83 -0.91 -21.79
C PRO A 30 19.16 -1.68 -20.64
N VAL A 31 18.34 -0.99 -19.84
CA VAL A 31 17.63 -1.59 -18.69
C VAL A 31 16.13 -1.39 -18.85
N ILE A 32 15.37 -2.47 -18.69
CA ILE A 32 13.91 -2.40 -18.48
C ILE A 32 13.64 -2.81 -17.05
N GLU A 33 13.09 -1.88 -16.26
CA GLU A 33 12.69 -2.12 -14.89
C GLU A 33 11.21 -1.84 -14.67
N THR A 34 10.64 -2.46 -13.63
CA THR A 34 9.32 -2.11 -13.12
C THR A 34 9.49 -1.22 -11.90
N GLY A 35 8.84 -0.07 -11.89
CA GLY A 35 8.75 0.79 -10.70
C GLY A 35 7.95 0.13 -9.58
N ALA A 36 7.87 0.80 -8.42
CA ALA A 36 7.00 0.40 -7.34
C ALA A 36 5.53 0.42 -7.79
N GLY A 37 4.82 -0.67 -7.55
CA GLY A 37 3.38 -0.75 -7.77
C GLY A 37 2.64 -0.35 -6.50
N VAL A 38 1.74 0.64 -6.56
CA VAL A 38 0.89 1.02 -5.43
C VAL A 38 -0.54 0.66 -5.76
N VAL A 39 -1.05 -0.35 -5.08
CA VAL A 39 -2.36 -0.95 -5.38
C VAL A 39 -3.44 -0.26 -4.56
N HIS A 40 -4.43 0.29 -5.25
CA HIS A 40 -5.60 0.91 -4.64
C HIS A 40 -6.85 0.08 -4.89
N CYS A 41 -7.71 -0.01 -3.88
CA CYS A 41 -9.07 -0.50 -4.02
C CYS A 41 -10.03 0.63 -3.66
N TYR A 42 -11.02 0.90 -4.49
CA TYR A 42 -12.04 1.89 -4.20
C TYR A 42 -13.35 1.21 -3.78
N PHE A 43 -13.83 1.55 -2.59
CA PHE A 43 -15.14 1.14 -2.11
C PHE A 43 -16.13 2.28 -2.30
N ASP A 44 -16.94 2.14 -3.34
CA ASP A 44 -17.90 3.14 -3.79
C ASP A 44 -19.13 3.23 -2.86
N LYS A 45 -19.88 4.31 -3.02
CA LYS A 45 -21.17 4.53 -2.33
C LYS A 45 -22.17 3.39 -2.54
N ASP A 46 -22.15 2.77 -3.72
CA ASP A 46 -23.06 1.68 -4.09
C ASP A 46 -22.42 0.29 -3.92
N GLY A 47 -21.23 0.22 -3.28
CA GLY A 47 -20.51 -1.03 -3.06
C GLY A 47 -21.24 -2.00 -2.15
N ASP A 48 -21.26 -3.30 -2.52
CA ASP A 48 -21.78 -4.36 -1.65
C ASP A 48 -20.83 -4.61 -0.48
N LEU A 49 -21.34 -4.54 0.75
CA LEU A 49 -20.55 -4.59 1.97
C LEU A 49 -19.86 -5.94 2.18
N GLU A 50 -20.59 -7.03 2.01
CA GLU A 50 -20.06 -8.38 2.23
C GLU A 50 -19.05 -8.77 1.15
N MET A 51 -19.28 -8.37 -0.08
CA MET A 51 -18.33 -8.56 -1.16
C MET A 51 -17.07 -7.71 -0.91
N GLY A 52 -17.22 -6.44 -0.55
CA GLY A 52 -16.13 -5.53 -0.23
C GLY A 52 -15.23 -6.06 0.88
N LYS A 53 -15.81 -6.52 1.99
CA LYS A 53 -15.11 -7.15 3.11
C LYS A 53 -14.21 -8.31 2.65
N ARG A 54 -14.78 -9.23 1.84
CA ARG A 54 -14.03 -10.39 1.33
C ARG A 54 -12.92 -9.99 0.37
N ILE A 55 -13.20 -9.04 -0.55
CA ILE A 55 -12.21 -8.55 -1.52
C ILE A 55 -11.05 -7.87 -0.81
N ILE A 56 -11.32 -6.92 0.09
CA ILE A 56 -10.30 -6.14 0.80
C ILE A 56 -9.43 -7.05 1.64
N THR A 57 -10.03 -7.96 2.42
CA THR A 57 -9.29 -8.93 3.24
C THR A 57 -8.40 -9.83 2.38
N ASN A 58 -8.93 -10.38 1.29
CA ASN A 58 -8.13 -11.23 0.40
C ASN A 58 -7.03 -10.45 -0.31
N ALA A 59 -7.32 -9.26 -0.83
CA ALA A 59 -6.37 -8.43 -1.57
C ALA A 59 -5.17 -8.02 -0.71
N LYS A 60 -5.39 -7.76 0.60
CA LYS A 60 -4.33 -7.44 1.55
C LYS A 60 -3.64 -8.67 2.12
N CYS A 61 -4.40 -9.62 2.63
CA CYS A 61 -3.88 -10.62 3.58
C CYS A 61 -3.45 -11.94 2.92
N ARG A 62 -3.82 -12.21 1.66
CA ARG A 62 -3.47 -13.46 0.99
C ARG A 62 -1.96 -13.64 0.85
N ARG A 63 -1.25 -12.59 0.40
CA ARG A 63 0.20 -12.59 0.24
C ARG A 63 0.71 -11.15 0.15
N VAL A 64 1.26 -10.64 1.23
CA VAL A 64 1.67 -9.23 1.34
C VAL A 64 2.95 -8.85 0.59
N SER A 65 3.80 -9.83 0.27
CA SER A 65 5.12 -9.60 -0.35
C SER A 65 5.09 -9.52 -1.89
N VAL A 66 3.90 -9.46 -2.49
CA VAL A 66 3.75 -9.36 -3.94
C VAL A 66 3.27 -7.97 -4.36
N CYS A 67 3.69 -7.54 -5.54
CA CYS A 67 3.42 -6.20 -6.08
C CYS A 67 1.93 -5.89 -6.35
N ASN A 68 1.03 -6.87 -6.25
CA ASN A 68 -0.42 -6.71 -6.39
C ASN A 68 -1.18 -6.86 -5.06
N ALA A 69 -0.48 -6.85 -3.92
CA ALA A 69 -1.13 -6.77 -2.62
C ALA A 69 -1.70 -5.36 -2.41
N LEU A 70 -2.85 -5.26 -1.76
CA LEU A 70 -3.51 -3.98 -1.50
C LEU A 70 -2.66 -3.07 -0.61
N ASP A 71 -2.39 -1.85 -1.05
CA ASP A 71 -1.64 -0.85 -0.30
C ASP A 71 -2.54 0.25 0.27
N CYS A 72 -3.60 0.61 -0.43
CA CYS A 72 -4.50 1.66 0.03
C CYS A 72 -5.96 1.35 -0.33
N LEU A 73 -6.84 1.44 0.66
CA LEU A 73 -8.28 1.46 0.49
C LEU A 73 -8.75 2.91 0.36
N LEU A 74 -9.39 3.23 -0.74
CA LEU A 74 -10.15 4.47 -0.91
C LEU A 74 -11.61 4.18 -0.57
N ILE A 75 -12.20 4.93 0.33
CA ILE A 75 -13.60 4.75 0.73
C ILE A 75 -14.40 6.01 0.47
N HIS A 76 -15.57 5.85 -0.15
CA HIS A 76 -16.50 6.96 -0.30
C HIS A 76 -16.97 7.46 1.08
N GLU A 77 -17.00 8.77 1.29
CA GLU A 77 -17.29 9.37 2.62
C GLU A 77 -18.65 8.95 3.20
N SER A 78 -19.66 8.68 2.35
CA SER A 78 -20.97 8.21 2.81
C SER A 78 -20.94 6.78 3.38
N ARG A 79 -19.84 6.06 3.23
CA ARG A 79 -19.69 4.65 3.65
C ARG A 79 -18.71 4.48 4.82
N LEU A 80 -18.34 5.56 5.49
CA LEU A 80 -17.44 5.50 6.65
C LEU A 80 -17.96 4.61 7.79
N ASN A 81 -19.27 4.56 7.97
CA ASN A 81 -19.91 3.69 8.98
C ASN A 81 -19.73 2.18 8.70
N ASP A 82 -19.38 1.82 7.47
CA ASP A 82 -19.13 0.43 7.09
C ASP A 82 -17.67 0.00 7.33
N LEU A 83 -16.76 0.94 7.61
CA LEU A 83 -15.35 0.64 7.83
C LEU A 83 -15.10 -0.43 8.90
N PRO A 84 -15.76 -0.43 10.06
CA PRO A 84 -15.57 -1.47 11.05
C PRO A 84 -15.80 -2.87 10.47
N THR A 85 -16.89 -3.06 9.73
CA THR A 85 -17.22 -4.35 9.10
C THR A 85 -16.26 -4.70 7.96
N LEU A 86 -15.91 -3.73 7.10
CA LEU A 86 -14.95 -3.95 6.01
C LEU A 86 -13.57 -4.36 6.52
N CYS A 87 -13.17 -3.89 7.71
CA CYS A 87 -11.86 -4.12 8.29
C CYS A 87 -11.77 -5.30 9.27
N GLU A 88 -12.88 -6.01 9.57
CA GLU A 88 -12.86 -7.14 10.50
C GLU A 88 -11.79 -8.19 10.15
N GLY A 89 -11.77 -8.65 8.90
CA GLY A 89 -10.79 -9.63 8.45
C GLY A 89 -9.34 -9.11 8.45
N LEU A 90 -9.14 -7.80 8.36
CA LEU A 90 -7.83 -7.16 8.50
C LEU A 90 -7.38 -7.17 9.96
N ALA A 91 -8.29 -6.94 10.92
CA ALA A 91 -8.01 -7.00 12.35
C ALA A 91 -7.60 -8.41 12.78
N GLU A 92 -8.32 -9.44 12.34
CA GLU A 92 -7.98 -10.85 12.59
C GLU A 92 -6.57 -11.21 12.10
N LYS A 93 -6.12 -10.61 11.00
CA LYS A 93 -4.79 -10.81 10.41
C LYS A 93 -3.74 -9.83 10.94
N GLN A 94 -4.06 -9.06 11.98
CA GLN A 94 -3.14 -8.10 12.62
C GLN A 94 -2.57 -7.06 11.63
N THR A 95 -3.38 -6.59 10.70
CA THR A 95 -2.98 -5.58 9.72
C THR A 95 -2.92 -4.21 10.38
N LYS A 96 -1.83 -3.48 10.21
CA LYS A 96 -1.72 -2.08 10.65
C LYS A 96 -2.41 -1.17 9.64
N ILE A 97 -3.29 -0.31 10.13
CA ILE A 97 -4.02 0.65 9.32
C ILE A 97 -3.51 2.07 9.61
N HIS A 98 -3.17 2.79 8.56
CA HIS A 98 -2.81 4.20 8.57
C HIS A 98 -3.97 4.99 7.93
N ALA A 99 -4.86 5.53 8.75
CA ALA A 99 -6.10 6.14 8.32
C ALA A 99 -6.03 7.67 8.31
N ASP A 100 -6.70 8.32 7.35
CA ASP A 100 -6.95 9.75 7.44
C ASP A 100 -7.87 10.08 8.62
N ALA A 101 -8.06 11.36 8.92
CA ALA A 101 -8.81 11.79 10.11
C ALA A 101 -10.21 11.20 10.18
N LYS A 102 -10.98 11.22 9.07
CA LYS A 102 -12.36 10.71 9.02
C LYS A 102 -12.41 9.19 9.19
N ALA A 103 -11.54 8.47 8.48
CA ALA A 103 -11.46 7.01 8.57
C ALA A 103 -10.93 6.56 9.95
N TYR A 104 -10.01 7.32 10.54
CA TYR A 104 -9.50 7.06 11.89
C TYR A 104 -10.63 7.15 12.92
N GLU A 105 -11.42 8.24 12.90
CA GLU A 105 -12.58 8.42 13.79
C GLU A 105 -13.60 7.28 13.65
N ALA A 106 -13.89 6.85 12.41
CA ALA A 106 -14.82 5.77 12.14
C ALA A 106 -14.34 4.39 12.65
N LEU A 107 -13.01 4.18 12.72
CA LEU A 107 -12.42 2.93 13.21
C LEU A 107 -12.10 2.96 14.70
N GLN A 108 -12.04 4.12 15.32
CA GLN A 108 -11.69 4.26 16.74
C GLN A 108 -12.71 3.53 17.62
N GLY A 109 -12.22 2.67 18.52
CA GLY A 109 -13.07 1.81 19.36
C GLY A 109 -13.66 0.57 18.66
N HIS A 110 -13.47 0.42 17.34
CA HIS A 110 -13.93 -0.71 16.53
C HIS A 110 -12.78 -1.52 15.93
N TYR A 111 -11.60 -0.95 15.87
CA TYR A 111 -10.36 -1.59 15.40
C TYR A 111 -9.33 -1.59 16.53
N PRO A 112 -8.44 -2.62 16.64
CA PRO A 112 -7.44 -2.65 17.72
C PRO A 112 -6.55 -1.39 17.74
N ASP A 113 -6.51 -0.68 18.87
CA ASP A 113 -5.77 0.58 19.03
C ASP A 113 -4.28 0.43 18.73
N THR A 114 -3.70 -0.74 19.00
CA THR A 114 -2.28 -1.04 18.69
C THR A 114 -1.97 -1.19 17.22
N LEU A 115 -3.00 -1.28 16.38
CA LEU A 115 -2.91 -1.48 14.93
C LEU A 115 -3.47 -0.30 14.14
N LEU A 116 -4.09 0.69 14.78
CA LEU A 116 -4.68 1.86 14.15
C LEU A 116 -3.82 3.10 14.37
N TYR A 117 -3.40 3.73 13.29
CA TYR A 117 -2.53 4.90 13.29
C TYR A 117 -3.13 6.02 12.45
N LYS A 118 -2.92 7.27 12.90
CA LYS A 118 -3.20 8.43 12.06
C LYS A 118 -2.20 8.52 10.92
N ALA A 119 -2.69 8.71 9.71
CA ALA A 119 -1.85 8.77 8.51
C ALA A 119 -0.80 9.89 8.57
N GLU A 120 -1.19 11.07 9.07
CA GLU A 120 -0.30 12.24 9.19
C GLU A 120 0.90 11.96 10.11
N GLU A 121 0.67 11.35 11.28
CA GLU A 121 1.73 11.00 12.22
C GLU A 121 2.66 9.92 11.65
N SER A 122 2.08 8.95 10.93
CA SER A 122 2.84 7.89 10.27
C SER A 122 3.68 8.43 9.13
N GLU A 123 3.13 9.33 8.32
CA GLU A 123 3.85 9.98 7.21
C GLU A 123 5.01 10.84 7.72
N ALA A 124 4.83 11.57 8.81
CA ALA A 124 5.89 12.35 9.44
C ALA A 124 7.08 11.46 9.85
N LYS A 125 6.80 10.36 10.57
CA LYS A 125 7.82 9.39 10.99
C LYS A 125 8.53 8.72 9.80
N MET A 126 7.79 8.41 8.74
CA MET A 126 8.36 7.80 7.54
C MET A 126 9.28 8.76 6.80
N LYS A 127 8.94 10.06 6.73
CA LYS A 127 9.77 11.11 6.13
C LYS A 127 11.04 11.39 6.93
N GLU A 128 10.97 11.29 8.26
CA GLU A 128 12.16 11.36 9.12
C GLU A 128 13.15 10.22 8.85
N ALA A 129 12.62 9.01 8.58
CA ALA A 129 13.43 7.83 8.30
C ALA A 129 13.96 7.79 6.85
N ASP A 130 13.19 8.26 5.89
CA ASP A 130 13.54 8.32 4.46
C ASP A 130 12.89 9.55 3.82
N ALA A 131 13.70 10.58 3.53
CA ALA A 131 13.26 11.81 2.88
C ALA A 131 12.65 11.62 1.48
N ASN A 132 12.84 10.46 0.85
CA ASN A 132 12.23 10.13 -0.46
C ASN A 132 10.78 9.65 -0.35
N VAL A 133 10.25 9.44 0.85
CA VAL A 133 8.84 9.11 1.05
C VAL A 133 7.99 10.32 0.66
N LYS A 134 7.25 10.21 -0.44
CA LYS A 134 6.41 11.29 -0.95
C LYS A 134 5.10 11.41 -0.16
N SER A 135 4.44 10.27 0.05
CA SER A 135 3.15 10.20 0.75
C SER A 135 2.87 8.76 1.18
N ILE A 136 2.16 8.62 2.28
CA ILE A 136 1.66 7.33 2.77
C ILE A 136 0.74 6.66 1.74
N TRP A 137 0.01 7.46 0.96
CA TRP A 137 -0.91 7.00 -0.09
C TRP A 137 -0.20 6.45 -1.33
N ASN A 138 1.07 6.77 -1.49
CA ASN A 138 1.93 6.32 -2.59
C ASN A 138 3.04 5.37 -2.09
N THR A 139 2.77 4.64 -1.02
CA THR A 139 3.71 3.69 -0.43
C THR A 139 3.32 2.27 -0.79
N GLU A 140 4.23 1.54 -1.45
CA GLU A 140 4.16 0.10 -1.62
C GLU A 140 4.61 -0.55 -0.30
N TRP A 141 3.67 -1.08 0.48
CA TRP A 141 3.95 -1.55 1.83
C TRP A 141 4.71 -2.89 1.88
N LEU A 142 4.40 -3.83 1.00
CA LEU A 142 4.94 -5.20 0.98
C LEU A 142 4.96 -5.89 2.36
N SER A 143 4.03 -5.52 3.23
CA SER A 143 3.91 -5.95 4.62
C SER A 143 2.46 -5.88 5.08
N MET A 144 2.15 -6.36 6.29
CA MET A 144 0.82 -6.26 6.91
C MET A 144 0.52 -4.83 7.38
N GLN A 145 0.62 -3.88 6.43
CA GLN A 145 0.30 -2.47 6.62
C GLN A 145 -0.44 -1.94 5.40
N MET A 146 -1.34 -1.00 5.58
CA MET A 146 -2.04 -0.34 4.48
C MET A 146 -2.56 1.04 4.88
N GLY A 147 -2.83 1.88 3.88
CA GLY A 147 -3.53 3.14 4.05
C GLY A 147 -5.05 2.98 3.93
N ILE A 148 -5.81 3.85 4.60
CA ILE A 148 -7.25 4.08 4.32
C ILE A 148 -7.45 5.57 4.14
N LYS A 149 -7.99 5.95 3.00
CA LYS A 149 -8.26 7.34 2.64
C LYS A 149 -9.72 7.55 2.28
N THR A 150 -10.33 8.57 2.89
CA THR A 150 -11.69 9.01 2.57
C THR A 150 -11.68 9.86 1.30
N VAL A 151 -12.64 9.60 0.40
CA VAL A 151 -12.82 10.36 -0.84
C VAL A 151 -14.29 10.71 -1.05
N THR A 152 -14.55 11.74 -1.85
CA THR A 152 -15.91 12.24 -2.13
C THR A 152 -16.47 11.76 -3.47
N SER A 153 -15.62 11.22 -4.33
CA SER A 153 -15.99 10.67 -5.67
C SER A 153 -14.84 9.82 -6.20
#